data_191b3cdb3d73963434713aeea4992b37
#
_entry.id   191b3cdb3d73963434713aeea4992b37
#
_cell.length_a   1.000
_cell.length_b   1.000
_cell.length_c   1.000
_cell.angle_alpha   90.00
_cell.angle_beta   90.00
_cell.angle_gamma   90.00
#
_symmetry.space_group_name_H-M   'P 1'
#
loop_
_entity.id
_entity.type
_entity.pdbx_description
1 polymer ?
#
loop_
_entity_poly.entity_id
_entity_poly.type
_entity_poly.pdbx_seq_one_letter_code
_entity_poly.pdbx_strand_id
1 'polypeptide(L)'
;MVKRFSWLVFCLLFSVGITAKGGGRQYNSYKGLVMAGYQGWFNAPDDGANRGWYHYTGHDGFRPGSCTIDFWPEVSEYKRLYKTEFKFADGTPAYTFSSHDESTVDTHFRWMKEYGLDGVFMQRFVGEIRGESGLKHFNTVLNS
;
A
#
# COMPACT_ATOMS: atom_id res chain seq x y z
N MET A 1 58.49 -35.36 23.42
CA MET A 1 58.58 -34.16 22.53
C MET A 1 57.33 -34.13 21.63
N VAL A 2 56.28 -33.41 22.02
CA VAL A 2 55.01 -33.35 21.30
C VAL A 2 54.97 -32.02 20.58
N LYS A 3 54.94 -32.04 19.25
CA LYS A 3 54.83 -30.86 18.40
C LYS A 3 53.35 -30.44 18.33
N ARG A 4 53.03 -29.28 18.88
CA ARG A 4 51.72 -28.64 18.72
C ARG A 4 51.65 -27.97 17.34
N PHE A 5 50.76 -28.49 16.50
CA PHE A 5 50.38 -27.84 15.23
C PHE A 5 49.32 -26.77 15.52
N SER A 6 49.69 -25.52 15.34
CA SER A 6 48.75 -24.38 15.47
C SER A 6 48.08 -24.17 14.13
N TRP A 7 46.75 -24.41 14.08
CA TRP A 7 45.93 -24.08 12.90
C TRP A 7 45.46 -22.63 13.04
N LEU A 8 46.09 -21.74 12.31
CA LEU A 8 45.58 -20.38 12.11
C LEU A 8 44.45 -20.45 11.06
N VAL A 9 43.21 -20.38 11.53
CA VAL A 9 42.02 -20.20 10.68
C VAL A 9 41.97 -18.75 10.26
N PHE A 10 42.28 -18.46 9.01
CA PHE A 10 42.16 -17.14 8.40
C PHE A 10 40.70 -16.96 7.97
N CYS A 11 39.88 -16.31 8.83
CA CYS A 11 38.55 -15.88 8.45
C CYS A 11 38.63 -14.70 7.48
N LEU A 12 38.53 -14.96 6.19
CA LEU A 12 38.28 -13.96 5.16
C LEU A 12 36.83 -13.45 5.31
N LEU A 13 36.67 -12.32 5.97
CA LEU A 13 35.41 -11.57 5.95
C LEU A 13 35.22 -10.97 4.56
N PHE A 14 34.45 -11.65 3.72
CA PHE A 14 33.89 -11.05 2.51
C PHE A 14 32.80 -10.06 2.95
N SER A 15 33.16 -8.79 3.06
CA SER A 15 32.18 -7.71 3.13
C SER A 15 31.54 -7.57 1.74
N VAL A 16 30.38 -8.23 1.56
CA VAL A 16 29.50 -7.95 0.42
C VAL A 16 28.94 -6.55 0.67
N GLY A 17 29.54 -5.56 0.05
CA GLY A 17 28.98 -4.22 -0.01
C GLY A 17 27.65 -4.28 -0.77
N ILE A 18 26.54 -4.25 -0.06
CA ILE A 18 25.24 -3.99 -0.66
C ILE A 18 25.24 -2.53 -1.05
N THR A 19 25.65 -2.22 -2.27
CA THR A 19 25.36 -0.92 -2.88
C THR A 19 23.86 -0.90 -3.14
N ALA A 20 23.10 -0.21 -2.29
CA ALA A 20 21.75 0.20 -2.64
C ALA A 20 21.88 1.00 -3.94
N LYS A 21 21.47 0.41 -5.07
CA LYS A 21 21.26 1.15 -6.30
C LYS A 21 20.17 2.18 -5.99
N GLY A 22 20.57 3.42 -5.79
CA GLY A 22 19.64 4.54 -5.82
C GLY A 22 18.84 4.41 -7.12
N GLY A 23 17.50 4.37 -7.02
CA GLY A 23 16.61 4.21 -8.15
C GLY A 23 16.84 5.32 -9.17
N GLY A 24 17.72 5.06 -10.16
CA GLY A 24 17.85 5.89 -11.34
C GLY A 24 16.52 5.88 -12.09
N ARG A 25 16.21 6.96 -12.82
CA ARG A 25 15.04 7.01 -13.72
C ARG A 25 14.98 5.75 -14.57
N GLN A 26 13.94 4.97 -14.41
CA GLN A 26 13.70 3.78 -15.23
C GLN A 26 13.37 4.18 -16.67
N TYR A 27 12.72 5.34 -16.85
CA TYR A 27 12.31 5.88 -18.15
C TYR A 27 12.74 7.34 -18.30
N ASN A 28 13.18 7.73 -19.50
CA ASN A 28 13.58 9.09 -19.81
C ASN A 28 12.41 10.03 -20.16
N SER A 29 11.26 9.48 -20.49
CA SER A 29 10.02 10.20 -20.80
C SER A 29 8.80 9.32 -20.53
N TYR A 30 7.62 9.92 -20.54
CA TYR A 30 6.35 9.17 -20.43
C TYR A 30 5.85 8.64 -21.78
N LYS A 31 6.55 8.90 -22.88
CA LYS A 31 6.14 8.45 -24.20
C LYS A 31 6.14 6.93 -24.30
N GLY A 32 5.01 6.36 -24.66
CA GLY A 32 4.83 4.92 -24.80
C GLY A 32 4.55 4.18 -23.50
N LEU A 33 4.47 4.88 -22.36
CA LEU A 33 4.12 4.28 -21.07
C LEU A 33 2.61 4.29 -20.84
N VAL A 34 2.12 3.23 -20.20
CA VAL A 34 0.74 3.15 -19.69
C VAL A 34 0.74 3.67 -18.27
N MET A 35 0.17 4.86 -18.06
CA MET A 35 0.14 5.54 -16.76
C MET A 35 -1.29 5.61 -16.24
N ALA A 36 -1.49 5.38 -14.95
CA ALA A 36 -2.78 5.54 -14.29
C ALA A 36 -2.78 6.68 -13.27
N GLY A 37 -3.97 7.18 -12.91
CA GLY A 37 -4.14 8.01 -11.72
C GLY A 37 -4.29 7.11 -10.49
N TYR A 38 -3.54 7.37 -9.44
CA TYR A 38 -3.66 6.65 -8.18
C TYR A 38 -4.00 7.62 -7.04
N GLN A 39 -5.09 7.36 -6.35
CA GLN A 39 -5.59 8.25 -5.31
C GLN A 39 -5.17 7.79 -3.92
N GLY A 40 -5.28 6.50 -3.62
CA GLY A 40 -4.88 5.94 -2.33
C GLY A 40 -5.59 6.60 -1.14
N TRP A 41 -6.88 6.89 -1.26
CA TRP A 41 -7.62 7.76 -0.33
C TRP A 41 -8.57 7.06 0.64
N PHE A 42 -8.81 5.75 0.47
CA PHE A 42 -9.69 4.99 1.34
C PHE A 42 -9.06 4.74 2.71
N ASN A 43 -9.83 5.01 3.77
CA ASN A 43 -9.44 4.69 5.13
C ASN A 43 -10.50 3.86 5.84
N ALA A 44 -10.06 3.14 6.86
CA ALA A 44 -10.91 2.35 7.75
C ALA A 44 -10.65 2.74 9.22
N PRO A 45 -11.57 2.48 10.15
CA PRO A 45 -11.29 2.59 11.57
C PRO A 45 -10.08 1.75 11.96
N ASP A 46 -9.26 2.25 12.88
CA ASP A 46 -8.09 1.55 13.42
C ASP A 46 -6.96 1.25 12.41
N ASP A 47 -6.97 1.90 11.25
CA ASP A 47 -5.89 1.83 10.26
C ASP A 47 -4.64 2.64 10.65
N GLY A 48 -4.76 3.52 11.63
CA GLY A 48 -3.69 4.42 12.10
C GLY A 48 -3.73 5.82 11.49
N ALA A 49 -4.58 6.06 10.47
CA ALA A 49 -4.78 7.39 9.88
C ALA A 49 -5.70 8.29 10.72
N ASN A 50 -6.51 7.68 11.60
CA ASN A 50 -7.51 8.34 12.43
C ASN A 50 -8.55 9.14 11.60
N ARG A 51 -9.00 8.57 10.47
CA ARG A 51 -9.94 9.18 9.54
C ARG A 51 -11.29 8.44 9.46
N GLY A 52 -11.41 7.28 10.13
CA GLY A 52 -12.60 6.43 10.07
C GLY A 52 -12.83 5.88 8.66
N TRP A 53 -14.09 5.65 8.30
CA TRP A 53 -14.49 5.15 6.97
C TRP A 53 -14.41 6.24 5.88
N TYR A 54 -13.23 6.83 5.68
CA TYR A 54 -13.05 7.91 4.73
C TYR A 54 -13.14 7.40 3.29
N HIS A 55 -13.87 8.10 2.43
CA HIS A 55 -14.24 7.73 1.06
C HIS A 55 -15.10 6.47 0.90
N TYR A 56 -15.49 5.82 1.99
CA TYR A 56 -16.52 4.77 2.01
C TYR A 56 -17.88 5.31 2.44
N THR A 57 -17.86 6.33 3.30
CA THR A 57 -19.02 6.85 4.00
C THR A 57 -19.96 7.60 3.05
N GLY A 58 -21.23 7.13 2.97
CA GLY A 58 -22.30 7.86 2.36
C GLY A 58 -22.90 8.91 3.33
N HIS A 59 -24.09 9.43 3.00
CA HIS A 59 -24.78 10.47 3.79
C HIS A 59 -24.97 10.06 5.25
N ASP A 60 -25.34 8.81 5.50
CA ASP A 60 -25.67 8.28 6.83
C ASP A 60 -24.60 7.31 7.38
N GLY A 61 -23.36 7.46 6.99
CA GLY A 61 -22.26 6.58 7.41
C GLY A 61 -21.92 5.50 6.37
N PHE A 62 -21.10 4.53 6.77
CA PHE A 62 -20.75 3.36 5.95
C PHE A 62 -21.48 2.13 6.48
N ARG A 63 -22.70 1.92 5.99
CA ARG A 63 -23.61 0.86 6.40
C ARG A 63 -24.56 0.47 5.25
N PRO A 64 -25.26 -0.67 5.32
CA PRO A 64 -26.24 -1.05 4.31
C PRO A 64 -27.24 0.07 4.03
N GLY A 65 -27.35 0.42 2.73
CA GLY A 65 -28.17 1.55 2.25
C GLY A 65 -27.45 2.92 2.27
N SER A 66 -26.23 2.99 2.78
CA SER A 66 -25.44 4.24 2.79
C SER A 66 -23.95 3.95 2.58
N CYS A 67 -23.47 4.18 1.37
CA CYS A 67 -22.04 4.10 1.00
C CYS A 67 -21.79 4.90 -0.28
N THR A 68 -20.51 5.10 -0.60
CA THR A 68 -20.07 5.81 -1.82
C THR A 68 -19.47 4.88 -2.85
N ILE A 69 -19.36 3.58 -2.55
CA ILE A 69 -18.82 2.59 -3.49
C ILE A 69 -19.95 1.88 -4.23
N ASP A 70 -19.80 1.72 -5.56
CA ASP A 70 -20.78 1.06 -6.42
C ASP A 70 -20.56 -0.45 -6.50
N PHE A 71 -19.31 -0.90 -6.34
CA PHE A 71 -18.92 -2.30 -6.36
C PHE A 71 -18.12 -2.65 -5.11
N TRP A 72 -18.35 -3.87 -4.58
CA TRP A 72 -17.54 -4.35 -3.46
C TRP A 72 -16.13 -4.68 -3.96
N PRO A 73 -15.08 -4.20 -3.27
CA PRO A 73 -13.72 -4.47 -3.70
C PRO A 73 -13.37 -5.96 -3.57
N GLU A 74 -12.59 -6.48 -4.52
CA GLU A 74 -11.91 -7.77 -4.36
C GLU A 74 -10.90 -7.65 -3.21
N VAL A 75 -10.97 -8.55 -2.24
CA VAL A 75 -10.17 -8.43 -1.01
C VAL A 75 -9.32 -9.65 -0.68
N SER A 76 -9.37 -10.71 -1.50
CA SER A 76 -8.72 -11.98 -1.20
C SER A 76 -7.19 -11.91 -1.05
N GLU A 77 -6.55 -10.92 -1.68
CA GLU A 77 -5.10 -10.77 -1.68
C GLU A 77 -4.57 -9.73 -0.69
N TYR A 78 -5.44 -9.01 0.02
CA TYR A 78 -5.00 -8.08 1.05
C TYR A 78 -4.61 -8.79 2.34
N LYS A 79 -3.50 -8.37 2.94
CA LYS A 79 -3.01 -8.92 4.22
C LYS A 79 -3.81 -8.42 5.41
N ARG A 80 -4.37 -7.22 5.33
CA ARG A 80 -5.17 -6.62 6.39
C ARG A 80 -6.54 -6.22 5.86
N LEU A 81 -7.57 -6.63 6.58
CA LEU A 81 -8.96 -6.40 6.21
C LEU A 81 -9.73 -5.79 7.38
N TYR A 82 -10.71 -4.98 7.05
CA TYR A 82 -11.57 -4.29 8.00
C TYR A 82 -12.99 -4.78 7.84
N LYS A 83 -13.55 -5.32 8.93
CA LYS A 83 -14.92 -5.81 8.97
C LYS A 83 -15.89 -4.64 8.87
N THR A 84 -16.91 -4.80 8.02
CA THR A 84 -17.98 -3.81 7.84
C THR A 84 -19.29 -4.31 8.42
N GLU A 85 -20.31 -3.45 8.40
CA GLU A 85 -21.70 -3.83 8.73
C GLU A 85 -22.41 -4.57 7.57
N PHE A 86 -21.80 -4.58 6.39
CA PHE A 86 -22.35 -5.24 5.20
C PHE A 86 -22.17 -6.75 5.25
N LYS A 87 -23.06 -7.43 4.55
CA LYS A 87 -23.03 -8.88 4.33
C LYS A 87 -23.30 -9.18 2.87
N PHE A 88 -22.69 -10.24 2.37
CA PHE A 88 -23.04 -10.80 1.08
C PHE A 88 -24.39 -11.52 1.10
N ALA A 89 -24.92 -11.87 -0.07
CA ALA A 89 -26.24 -12.52 -0.20
C ALA A 89 -26.33 -13.85 0.54
N ASP A 90 -25.21 -14.55 0.73
CA ASP A 90 -25.09 -15.79 1.49
C ASP A 90 -25.01 -15.57 3.03
N GLY A 91 -25.05 -14.31 3.48
CA GLY A 91 -24.97 -13.93 4.90
C GLY A 91 -23.54 -13.81 5.43
N THR A 92 -22.51 -14.08 4.64
CA THR A 92 -21.11 -13.91 5.06
C THR A 92 -20.76 -12.43 5.27
N PRO A 93 -19.92 -12.10 6.27
CA PRO A 93 -19.48 -10.73 6.50
C PRO A 93 -18.69 -10.19 5.32
N ALA A 94 -18.94 -8.95 4.92
CA ALA A 94 -18.16 -8.24 3.93
C ALA A 94 -17.04 -7.45 4.60
N TYR A 95 -15.86 -7.53 4.00
CA TYR A 95 -14.65 -6.83 4.45
C TYR A 95 -14.18 -5.86 3.37
N THR A 96 -13.41 -4.85 3.79
CA THR A 96 -12.77 -3.91 2.88
C THR A 96 -11.33 -3.61 3.36
N PHE A 97 -10.63 -2.73 2.68
CA PHE A 97 -9.22 -2.41 2.91
C PHE A 97 -9.03 -0.95 3.36
N SER A 98 -7.84 -0.60 3.80
CA SER A 98 -7.38 0.79 3.92
C SER A 98 -6.16 1.03 3.05
N SER A 99 -6.15 2.16 2.34
CA SER A 99 -4.97 2.62 1.60
C SER A 99 -3.84 3.11 2.53
N HIS A 100 -4.11 3.25 3.82
CA HIS A 100 -3.09 3.62 4.81
C HIS A 100 -2.17 2.45 5.17
N ASP A 101 -2.59 1.23 4.88
CA ASP A 101 -1.77 0.03 5.08
C ASP A 101 -0.76 -0.12 3.94
N GLU A 102 0.53 -0.15 4.26
CA GLU A 102 1.62 -0.39 3.31
C GLU A 102 1.37 -1.63 2.46
N SER A 103 0.94 -2.73 3.08
CA SER A 103 0.65 -3.98 2.35
C SER A 103 -0.49 -3.86 1.34
N THR A 104 -1.41 -2.91 1.52
CA THR A 104 -2.46 -2.60 0.54
C THR A 104 -1.87 -1.89 -0.67
N VAL A 105 -1.01 -0.90 -0.44
CA VAL A 105 -0.31 -0.17 -1.50
C VAL A 105 0.56 -1.13 -2.31
N ASP A 106 1.35 -1.98 -1.66
CA ASP A 106 2.15 -3.04 -2.29
C ASP A 106 1.29 -3.93 -3.21
N THR A 107 0.13 -4.35 -2.73
CA THR A 107 -0.80 -5.19 -3.50
C THR A 107 -1.30 -4.45 -4.75
N HIS A 108 -1.69 -3.19 -4.62
CA HIS A 108 -2.13 -2.37 -5.74
C HIS A 108 -1.03 -2.21 -6.80
N PHE A 109 0.20 -1.88 -6.38
CA PHE A 109 1.31 -1.70 -7.31
C PHE A 109 1.75 -3.02 -7.95
N ARG A 110 1.67 -4.14 -7.23
CA ARG A 110 1.88 -5.47 -7.80
C ARG A 110 0.87 -5.77 -8.90
N TRP A 111 -0.43 -5.58 -8.64
CA TRP A 111 -1.47 -5.76 -9.66
C TRP A 111 -1.26 -4.84 -10.86
N MET A 112 -1.01 -3.55 -10.64
CA MET A 112 -0.73 -2.63 -11.74
C MET A 112 0.41 -3.12 -12.62
N LYS A 113 1.50 -3.59 -12.03
CA LYS A 113 2.62 -4.15 -12.77
C LYS A 113 2.25 -5.44 -13.52
N GLU A 114 1.51 -6.36 -12.90
CA GLU A 114 1.05 -7.61 -13.49
C GLU A 114 0.13 -7.37 -14.70
N TYR A 115 -0.68 -6.31 -14.63
CA TYR A 115 -1.59 -5.92 -15.71
C TYR A 115 -1.02 -4.88 -16.69
N GLY A 116 0.29 -4.65 -16.67
CA GLY A 116 1.02 -3.89 -17.68
C GLY A 116 0.93 -2.37 -17.53
N LEU A 117 0.68 -1.87 -16.30
CA LEU A 117 0.84 -0.45 -16.00
C LEU A 117 2.30 -0.15 -15.66
N ASP A 118 2.87 0.87 -16.29
CA ASP A 118 4.27 1.27 -16.12
C ASP A 118 4.48 2.22 -14.93
N GLY A 119 3.42 2.86 -14.47
CA GLY A 119 3.49 3.77 -13.33
C GLY A 119 2.20 4.50 -13.06
N VAL A 120 2.24 5.38 -12.06
CA VAL A 120 1.09 6.16 -11.65
C VAL A 120 1.42 7.64 -11.48
N PHE A 121 0.38 8.47 -11.64
CA PHE A 121 0.36 9.84 -11.14
C PHE A 121 -0.39 9.84 -9.81
N MET A 122 0.34 10.06 -8.71
CA MET A 122 -0.27 10.18 -7.39
C MET A 122 -1.13 11.44 -7.32
N GLN A 123 -2.44 11.25 -7.21
CA GLN A 123 -3.41 12.36 -7.12
C GLN A 123 -3.54 12.82 -5.66
N ARG A 124 -3.44 14.12 -5.44
CA ARG A 124 -3.62 14.76 -4.14
C ARG A 124 -4.55 15.95 -4.27
N PHE A 125 -5.69 15.88 -3.61
CA PHE A 125 -6.64 16.99 -3.59
C PHE A 125 -6.21 18.02 -2.53
N VAL A 126 -6.10 19.28 -2.95
CA VAL A 126 -5.64 20.37 -2.08
C VAL A 126 -6.51 20.49 -0.82
N GLY A 127 -7.83 20.27 -0.94
CA GLY A 127 -8.74 20.28 0.21
C GLY A 127 -8.42 19.23 1.27
N GLU A 128 -7.95 18.06 0.86
CA GLU A 128 -7.62 16.96 1.77
C GLU A 128 -6.26 17.12 2.45
N ILE A 129 -5.27 17.68 1.74
CA ILE A 129 -3.92 17.84 2.27
C ILE A 129 -3.73 19.12 3.09
N ARG A 130 -4.75 19.99 3.22
CA ARG A 130 -4.71 21.16 4.11
C ARG A 130 -4.74 20.77 5.59
N GLY A 131 -5.40 19.67 5.93
CA GLY A 131 -5.46 19.13 7.28
C GLY A 131 -4.30 18.18 7.57
N GLU A 132 -3.82 18.17 8.83
CA GLU A 132 -2.68 17.36 9.26
C GLU A 132 -2.91 15.86 9.04
N SER A 133 -4.10 15.34 9.38
CA SER A 133 -4.43 13.92 9.21
C SER A 133 -4.45 13.48 7.75
N GLY A 134 -4.98 14.33 6.86
CA GLY A 134 -4.97 14.08 5.42
C GLY A 134 -3.56 14.09 4.85
N LEU A 135 -2.77 15.12 5.18
CA LEU A 135 -1.38 15.23 4.75
C LEU A 135 -0.55 14.04 5.23
N LYS A 136 -0.70 13.63 6.50
CA LYS A 136 -0.04 12.45 7.06
C LYS A 136 -0.43 11.18 6.29
N HIS A 137 -1.73 10.99 6.05
CA HIS A 137 -2.23 9.83 5.31
C HIS A 137 -1.59 9.72 3.92
N PHE A 138 -1.68 10.79 3.12
CA PHE A 138 -1.13 10.78 1.76
C PHE A 138 0.40 10.66 1.72
N ASN A 139 1.12 11.17 2.72
CA ASN A 139 2.55 10.94 2.83
C ASN A 139 2.87 9.48 3.17
N THR A 140 2.08 8.84 4.03
CA THR A 140 2.22 7.39 4.31
C THR A 140 2.04 6.58 3.03
N VAL A 141 0.95 6.80 2.30
CA VAL A 141 0.69 6.11 1.02
C VAL A 141 1.79 6.36 -0.04
N LEU A 142 2.38 7.54 -0.06
CA LEU A 142 3.49 7.85 -1.00
C LEU A 142 4.78 7.14 -0.65
N ASN A 143 5.02 6.89 0.63
CA ASN A 143 6.27 6.30 1.14
C ASN A 143 6.20 4.78 1.30
N SER A 144 5.03 4.19 1.06
CA SER A 144 4.84 2.74 0.92
C SER A 144 5.35 2.27 -0.42
#